data_c87280b599ebd766c912661ddc49027e
#
_entry.id   c87280b599ebd766c912661ddc49027e
#
_cell.length_a   1.000
_cell.length_b   1.000
_cell.length_c   1.000
_cell.angle_alpha   90.00
_cell.angle_beta   90.00
_cell.angle_gamma   90.00
#
_symmetry.space_group_name_H-M   'P 1'
#
loop_
_entity.id
_entity.type
_entity.pdbx_description
1 polymer ?
#
loop_
_entity_poly.entity_id
_entity_poly.type
_entity_poly.pdbx_seq_one_letter_code
_entity_poly.pdbx_strand_id
1 'polypeptide(L)'
;MARLELDGVRKSFGAATVIHDVDLEIPKGEFCVFVGPSGCGKSTLLRLIAGLEDITAGELRFDGEVVNRRTPSERGIAMVFQSYALYPHMTVRENMAFGLKLARRDRAEAERKVMEAARMLQLEELLERLPKQLSGGQRQRVAIGRAIVRDPRVFLFDEPLSNLDAALRVQTRIEIAALHQRMAETTMIYVTHDQVEAMTLADRIVVLRDGRVEQVGTPMELYRRPANRFVAQFIGSPSMNVLPAEVRGAEVRPFGGAPVALEAARGAGEGLAFGVRPEDLSLAGEGEAALFEGPVTLVERLGEVQLIYLDLAGEAAPGTPAAAPLVAKLPGDAAVARGAHVRLAARPEALHLFDGAGRALT
;
A
#
# COMPACT_ATOMS: atom_id res chain seq x y z
N MET A 1 -17.62 -15.35 -6.01
CA MET A 1 -16.47 -15.31 -5.09
C MET A 1 -15.43 -16.32 -5.49
N ALA A 2 -14.14 -15.99 -5.31
CA ALA A 2 -13.06 -16.96 -5.44
C ALA A 2 -12.03 -16.71 -4.34
N ARG A 3 -11.59 -17.79 -3.68
CA ARG A 3 -10.35 -17.83 -2.91
C ARG A 3 -9.20 -18.00 -3.89
N LEU A 4 -8.15 -17.21 -3.73
CA LEU A 4 -6.95 -17.34 -4.55
C LEU A 4 -5.81 -17.91 -3.71
N GLU A 5 -5.06 -18.83 -4.31
CA GLU A 5 -3.88 -19.43 -3.70
C GLU A 5 -2.74 -19.39 -4.73
N LEU A 6 -1.65 -18.76 -4.36
CA LEU A 6 -0.38 -18.77 -5.08
C LEU A 6 0.57 -19.69 -4.32
N ASP A 7 1.11 -20.68 -5.00
CA ASP A 7 2.01 -21.69 -4.44
C ASP A 7 3.31 -21.70 -5.24
N GLY A 8 4.38 -21.15 -4.67
CA GLY A 8 5.70 -21.01 -5.30
C GLY A 8 5.67 -20.26 -6.63
N VAL A 9 4.78 -19.28 -6.81
CA VAL A 9 4.60 -18.60 -8.10
C VAL A 9 5.85 -17.81 -8.46
N ARG A 10 6.39 -18.12 -9.66
CA ARG A 10 7.58 -17.48 -10.24
C ARG A 10 7.30 -16.95 -11.63
N LYS A 11 7.90 -15.78 -11.96
CA LYS A 11 7.89 -15.22 -13.32
C LYS A 11 9.28 -14.79 -13.72
N SER A 12 9.71 -15.28 -14.87
CA SER A 12 10.93 -14.85 -15.53
C SER A 12 10.64 -14.34 -16.95
N PHE A 13 11.34 -13.31 -17.38
CA PHE A 13 11.36 -12.78 -18.73
C PHE A 13 12.78 -13.00 -19.28
N GLY A 14 12.96 -14.03 -20.09
CA GLY A 14 14.30 -14.49 -20.49
C GLY A 14 15.15 -14.85 -19.28
N ALA A 15 16.29 -14.19 -19.11
CA ALA A 15 17.20 -14.42 -17.98
C ALA A 15 16.82 -13.67 -16.69
N ALA A 16 15.92 -12.69 -16.76
CA ALA A 16 15.55 -11.88 -15.61
C ALA A 16 14.32 -12.46 -14.88
N THR A 17 14.49 -12.85 -13.63
CA THR A 17 13.37 -13.24 -12.77
C THR A 17 12.83 -12.00 -12.07
N VAL A 18 11.50 -11.78 -12.20
CA VAL A 18 10.79 -10.60 -11.66
C VAL A 18 9.92 -10.97 -10.46
N ILE A 19 9.38 -12.18 -10.42
CA ILE A 19 8.62 -12.72 -9.29
C ILE A 19 9.32 -13.98 -8.80
N HIS A 20 9.60 -14.03 -7.50
CA HIS A 20 10.41 -15.05 -6.88
C HIS A 20 9.62 -15.85 -5.84
N ASP A 21 9.15 -17.04 -6.23
CA ASP A 21 8.53 -18.05 -5.35
C ASP A 21 7.52 -17.43 -4.38
N VAL A 22 6.50 -16.78 -4.91
CA VAL A 22 5.47 -16.11 -4.11
C VAL A 22 4.47 -17.14 -3.63
N ASP A 23 4.35 -17.24 -2.30
CA ASP A 23 3.31 -17.95 -1.58
C ASP A 23 2.33 -16.91 -0.99
N LEU A 24 1.06 -16.98 -1.36
CA LEU A 24 0.04 -16.03 -0.93
C LEU A 24 -1.34 -16.66 -0.99
N GLU A 25 -2.10 -16.48 0.07
CA GLU A 25 -3.52 -16.81 0.11
C GLU A 25 -4.35 -15.53 0.23
N ILE A 26 -5.37 -15.39 -0.62
CA ILE A 26 -6.36 -14.31 -0.57
C ILE A 26 -7.74 -14.94 -0.38
N PRO A 27 -8.36 -14.77 0.80
CA PRO A 27 -9.70 -15.25 1.09
C PRO A 27 -10.78 -14.69 0.18
N LYS A 28 -11.92 -15.38 0.14
CA LYS A 28 -13.11 -14.93 -0.60
C LYS A 28 -13.64 -13.61 -0.05
N GLY A 29 -13.96 -12.68 -0.97
CA GLY A 29 -14.57 -11.39 -0.62
C GLY A 29 -13.62 -10.39 0.02
N GLU A 30 -12.32 -10.71 0.17
CA GLU A 30 -11.33 -9.83 0.76
C GLU A 30 -10.87 -8.75 -0.22
N PHE A 31 -10.66 -7.53 0.28
CA PHE A 31 -9.99 -6.45 -0.44
C PHE A 31 -8.49 -6.50 -0.15
N CYS A 32 -7.74 -7.12 -1.05
CA CYS A 32 -6.30 -7.30 -0.91
C CYS A 32 -5.54 -6.22 -1.70
N VAL A 33 -4.65 -5.48 -1.04
CA VAL A 33 -3.88 -4.40 -1.67
C VAL A 33 -2.41 -4.78 -1.79
N PHE A 34 -1.86 -4.75 -3.00
CA PHE A 34 -0.44 -4.93 -3.25
C PHE A 34 0.28 -3.59 -3.26
N VAL A 35 1.26 -3.44 -2.39
CA VAL A 35 2.09 -2.23 -2.28
C VAL A 35 3.58 -2.56 -2.35
N GLY A 36 4.39 -1.56 -2.68
CA GLY A 36 5.84 -1.68 -2.72
C GLY A 36 6.46 -0.65 -3.67
N PRO A 37 7.80 -0.55 -3.72
CA PRO A 37 8.51 0.38 -4.59
C PRO A 37 8.20 0.16 -6.06
N SER A 38 8.51 1.17 -6.89
CA SER A 38 8.41 1.03 -8.35
C SER A 38 9.33 -0.12 -8.83
N GLY A 39 8.81 -0.95 -9.74
CA GLY A 39 9.56 -2.08 -10.29
C GLY A 39 9.62 -3.33 -9.40
N CYS A 40 9.03 -3.38 -8.21
CA CYS A 40 9.06 -4.55 -7.33
C CYS A 40 8.18 -5.74 -7.79
N GLY A 41 7.47 -5.64 -8.93
CA GLY A 41 6.70 -6.74 -9.49
C GLY A 41 5.19 -6.71 -9.26
N LYS A 42 4.59 -5.68 -8.62
CA LYS A 42 3.14 -5.60 -8.32
C LYS A 42 2.25 -5.83 -9.55
N SER A 43 2.41 -5.01 -10.59
CA SER A 43 1.62 -5.14 -11.82
C SER A 43 1.91 -6.45 -12.55
N THR A 44 3.13 -6.98 -12.45
CA THR A 44 3.46 -8.30 -13.00
C THR A 44 2.66 -9.39 -12.27
N LEU A 45 2.66 -9.39 -10.94
CA LEU A 45 1.90 -10.35 -10.14
C LEU A 45 0.40 -10.23 -10.43
N LEU A 46 -0.13 -9.01 -10.54
CA LEU A 46 -1.52 -8.78 -10.92
C LEU A 46 -1.85 -9.36 -12.30
N ARG A 47 -0.95 -9.19 -13.29
CA ARG A 47 -1.12 -9.73 -14.65
C ARG A 47 -1.03 -11.26 -14.70
N LEU A 48 -0.20 -11.88 -13.86
CA LEU A 48 -0.17 -13.34 -13.68
C LEU A 48 -1.52 -13.85 -13.16
N ILE A 49 -2.09 -13.18 -12.14
CA ILE A 49 -3.41 -13.51 -11.59
C ILE A 49 -4.50 -13.31 -12.66
N ALA A 50 -4.39 -12.24 -13.45
CA ALA A 50 -5.30 -11.97 -14.55
C ALA A 50 -5.23 -12.99 -15.70
N GLY A 51 -4.13 -13.73 -15.84
CA GLY A 51 -3.86 -14.58 -17.00
C GLY A 51 -3.48 -13.79 -18.25
N LEU A 52 -2.98 -12.56 -18.07
CA LEU A 52 -2.40 -11.72 -19.12
C LEU A 52 -0.91 -12.00 -19.31
N GLU A 53 -0.30 -12.69 -18.37
CA GLU A 53 1.07 -13.19 -18.41
C GLU A 53 1.09 -14.64 -17.95
N ASP A 54 1.97 -15.45 -18.54
CA ASP A 54 2.14 -16.84 -18.17
C ASP A 54 3.02 -16.98 -16.91
N ILE A 55 2.64 -17.87 -16.01
CA ILE A 55 3.42 -18.29 -14.85
C ILE A 55 4.57 -19.17 -15.34
N THR A 56 5.81 -18.86 -14.93
CA THR A 56 7.00 -19.63 -15.32
C THR A 56 7.14 -20.92 -14.49
N ALA A 57 6.85 -20.85 -13.18
CA ALA A 57 6.83 -22.00 -12.27
C ALA A 57 5.86 -21.72 -11.11
N GLY A 58 5.47 -22.76 -10.39
CA GLY A 58 4.46 -22.67 -9.33
C GLY A 58 3.04 -22.76 -9.86
N GLU A 59 2.07 -22.67 -8.97
CA GLU A 59 0.66 -22.82 -9.28
C GLU A 59 -0.18 -21.67 -8.75
N LEU A 60 -1.14 -21.24 -9.56
CA LEU A 60 -2.21 -20.34 -9.15
C LEU A 60 -3.52 -21.13 -9.14
N ARG A 61 -4.21 -21.11 -8.02
CA ARG A 61 -5.50 -21.79 -7.84
C ARG A 61 -6.60 -20.80 -7.50
N PHE A 62 -7.78 -21.02 -8.10
CA PHE A 62 -9.03 -20.36 -7.75
C PHE A 62 -9.98 -21.41 -7.18
N ASP A 63 -10.36 -21.28 -5.90
CA ASP A 63 -11.18 -22.27 -5.17
C ASP A 63 -10.61 -23.70 -5.26
N GLY A 64 -9.26 -23.83 -5.16
CA GLY A 64 -8.56 -25.10 -5.24
C GLY A 64 -8.28 -25.62 -6.65
N GLU A 65 -8.87 -25.03 -7.71
CA GLU A 65 -8.62 -25.41 -9.10
C GLU A 65 -7.43 -24.66 -9.71
N VAL A 66 -6.46 -25.35 -10.28
CA VAL A 66 -5.33 -24.73 -10.98
C VAL A 66 -5.80 -24.00 -12.23
N VAL A 67 -5.47 -22.71 -12.33
CA VAL A 67 -5.91 -21.82 -13.41
C VAL A 67 -4.76 -21.31 -14.30
N ASN A 68 -3.54 -21.83 -14.15
CA ASN A 68 -2.35 -21.37 -14.87
C ASN A 68 -2.58 -21.23 -16.38
N ARG A 69 -3.25 -22.21 -16.98
CA ARG A 69 -3.50 -22.27 -18.45
C ARG A 69 -4.85 -21.70 -18.87
N ARG A 70 -5.67 -21.22 -17.92
CA ARG A 70 -6.97 -20.61 -18.24
C ARG A 70 -6.77 -19.19 -18.74
N THR A 71 -7.50 -18.83 -19.78
CA THR A 71 -7.56 -17.44 -20.28
C THR A 71 -8.22 -16.51 -19.23
N PRO A 72 -8.02 -15.18 -19.31
CA PRO A 72 -8.68 -14.22 -18.42
C PRO A 72 -10.20 -14.39 -18.35
N SER A 73 -10.83 -14.71 -19.48
CA SER A 73 -12.28 -14.93 -19.55
C SER A 73 -12.72 -16.18 -18.78
N GLU A 74 -11.95 -17.26 -18.89
CA GLU A 74 -12.23 -18.53 -18.18
C GLU A 74 -11.95 -18.46 -16.70
N ARG A 75 -11.08 -17.52 -16.24
CA ARG A 75 -10.85 -17.25 -14.82
C ARG A 75 -12.00 -16.48 -14.17
N GLY A 76 -12.93 -15.91 -14.96
CA GLY A 76 -14.05 -15.11 -14.45
C GLY A 76 -13.61 -13.83 -13.77
N ILE A 77 -12.57 -13.18 -14.29
CA ILE A 77 -12.02 -11.93 -13.76
C ILE A 77 -12.49 -10.72 -14.54
N ALA A 78 -12.47 -9.56 -13.89
CA ALA A 78 -12.49 -8.26 -14.56
C ALA A 78 -11.31 -7.41 -14.08
N MET A 79 -10.78 -6.54 -14.95
CA MET A 79 -9.63 -5.70 -14.64
C MET A 79 -9.86 -4.27 -15.09
N VAL A 80 -9.53 -3.33 -14.21
CA VAL A 80 -9.43 -1.90 -14.49
C VAL A 80 -7.95 -1.55 -14.62
N PHE A 81 -7.57 -1.04 -15.78
CA PHE A 81 -6.20 -0.65 -16.11
C PHE A 81 -5.95 0.81 -15.71
N GLN A 82 -4.71 1.15 -15.46
CA GLN A 82 -4.23 2.50 -15.15
C GLN A 82 -4.68 3.55 -16.19
N SER A 83 -4.72 3.18 -17.50
CA SER A 83 -5.16 4.06 -18.59
C SER A 83 -6.67 4.06 -18.82
N TYR A 84 -7.44 3.37 -17.97
CA TYR A 84 -8.88 3.10 -18.11
C TYR A 84 -9.23 2.28 -19.37
N ALA A 85 -8.45 2.33 -20.44
CA ALA A 85 -8.59 1.60 -21.71
C ALA A 85 -10.00 1.66 -22.30
N LEU A 86 -10.66 2.84 -22.24
CA LEU A 86 -11.98 3.04 -22.85
C LEU A 86 -11.87 3.11 -24.37
N TYR A 87 -12.86 2.58 -25.06
CA TYR A 87 -13.00 2.70 -26.51
C TYR A 87 -13.45 4.12 -26.86
N PRO A 88 -12.62 4.96 -27.52
CA PRO A 88 -12.89 6.39 -27.66
C PRO A 88 -14.04 6.73 -28.59
N HIS A 89 -14.40 5.81 -29.49
CA HIS A 89 -15.48 5.94 -30.49
C HIS A 89 -16.81 5.37 -30.00
N MET A 90 -16.85 4.78 -28.82
CA MET A 90 -18.06 4.22 -28.21
C MET A 90 -18.57 5.13 -27.10
N THR A 91 -19.91 5.23 -26.96
CA THR A 91 -20.55 5.90 -25.82
C THR A 91 -20.25 5.18 -24.51
N VAL A 92 -20.59 5.79 -23.37
CA VAL A 92 -20.50 5.15 -22.03
C VAL A 92 -21.29 3.83 -22.02
N ARG A 93 -22.54 3.85 -22.50
CA ARG A 93 -23.41 2.66 -22.65
C ARG A 93 -22.73 1.57 -23.45
N GLU A 94 -22.18 1.91 -24.60
CA GLU A 94 -21.53 0.96 -25.48
C GLU A 94 -20.24 0.39 -24.88
N ASN A 95 -19.43 1.23 -24.22
CA ASN A 95 -18.24 0.78 -23.48
C ASN A 95 -18.61 -0.25 -22.42
N MET A 96 -19.64 0.03 -21.60
CA MET A 96 -20.09 -0.89 -20.56
C MET A 96 -20.68 -2.18 -21.16
N ALA A 97 -21.48 -2.09 -22.19
CA ALA A 97 -22.13 -3.25 -22.83
C ALA A 97 -21.16 -4.12 -23.66
N PHE A 98 -19.98 -3.62 -24.02
CA PHE A 98 -19.09 -4.27 -25.00
C PHE A 98 -18.76 -5.73 -24.66
N GLY A 99 -18.36 -5.99 -23.41
CA GLY A 99 -18.01 -7.34 -22.95
C GLY A 99 -19.18 -8.31 -22.97
N LEU A 100 -20.41 -7.84 -22.68
CA LEU A 100 -21.63 -8.63 -22.72
C LEU A 100 -22.04 -8.98 -24.16
N LYS A 101 -21.89 -8.00 -25.08
CA LYS A 101 -22.13 -8.23 -26.52
C LYS A 101 -21.17 -9.28 -27.10
N LEU A 102 -19.87 -9.19 -26.73
CA LEU A 102 -18.87 -10.17 -27.18
C LEU A 102 -19.17 -11.57 -26.64
N ALA A 103 -19.67 -11.67 -25.39
CA ALA A 103 -20.12 -12.93 -24.79
C ALA A 103 -21.50 -13.42 -25.32
N ARG A 104 -22.09 -12.74 -26.32
CA ARG A 104 -23.39 -13.07 -26.91
C ARG A 104 -24.53 -13.17 -25.92
N ARG A 105 -24.48 -12.36 -24.83
CA ARG A 105 -25.58 -12.26 -23.87
C ARG A 105 -26.79 -11.63 -24.52
N ASP A 106 -27.98 -12.01 -24.02
CA ASP A 106 -29.22 -11.39 -24.46
C ASP A 106 -29.21 -9.87 -24.33
N ARG A 107 -29.84 -9.18 -25.31
CA ARG A 107 -29.82 -7.72 -25.35
C ARG A 107 -30.52 -7.09 -24.16
N ALA A 108 -31.65 -7.67 -23.72
CA ALA A 108 -32.41 -7.16 -22.58
C ALA A 108 -31.63 -7.37 -21.28
N GLU A 109 -30.97 -8.53 -21.11
CA GLU A 109 -30.07 -8.79 -19.98
C GLU A 109 -28.91 -7.80 -19.96
N ALA A 110 -28.25 -7.57 -21.08
CA ALA A 110 -27.14 -6.63 -21.21
C ALA A 110 -27.56 -5.20 -20.83
N GLU A 111 -28.71 -4.74 -21.34
CA GLU A 111 -29.25 -3.42 -21.01
C GLU A 111 -29.57 -3.28 -19.51
N ARG A 112 -30.21 -4.28 -18.92
CA ARG A 112 -30.51 -4.30 -17.48
C ARG A 112 -29.23 -4.17 -16.64
N LYS A 113 -28.20 -4.95 -16.95
CA LYS A 113 -26.91 -4.91 -16.22
C LYS A 113 -26.18 -3.58 -16.39
N VAL A 114 -26.21 -3.00 -17.60
CA VAL A 114 -25.64 -1.66 -17.85
C VAL A 114 -26.35 -0.61 -17.02
N MET A 115 -27.68 -0.62 -16.99
CA MET A 115 -28.45 0.34 -16.18
C MET A 115 -28.25 0.18 -14.69
N GLU A 116 -28.13 -1.07 -14.20
CA GLU A 116 -27.84 -1.36 -12.80
C GLU A 116 -26.44 -0.82 -12.40
N ALA A 117 -25.42 -1.10 -13.21
CA ALA A 117 -24.07 -0.58 -12.97
C ALA A 117 -24.01 0.96 -13.12
N ALA A 118 -24.75 1.54 -14.08
CA ALA A 118 -24.84 2.98 -14.25
C ALA A 118 -25.44 3.67 -13.02
N ARG A 119 -26.52 3.13 -12.44
CA ARG A 119 -27.11 3.65 -11.19
C ARG A 119 -26.13 3.53 -10.02
N MET A 120 -25.47 2.38 -9.88
CA MET A 120 -24.48 2.15 -8.82
C MET A 120 -23.35 3.18 -8.85
N LEU A 121 -22.94 3.61 -10.04
CA LEU A 121 -21.81 4.50 -10.31
C LEU A 121 -22.23 5.94 -10.66
N GLN A 122 -23.52 6.26 -10.59
CA GLN A 122 -24.06 7.60 -10.93
C GLN A 122 -23.66 8.05 -12.34
N LEU A 123 -23.88 7.19 -13.32
CA LEU A 123 -23.53 7.42 -14.73
C LEU A 123 -24.74 7.53 -15.65
N GLU A 124 -25.99 7.50 -15.11
CA GLU A 124 -27.21 7.44 -15.91
C GLU A 124 -27.31 8.58 -16.91
N GLU A 125 -27.05 9.82 -16.51
CA GLU A 125 -27.10 11.00 -17.38
C GLU A 125 -25.92 11.09 -18.36
N LEU A 126 -24.93 10.22 -18.21
CA LEU A 126 -23.71 10.23 -19.03
C LEU A 126 -23.69 9.09 -20.06
N LEU A 127 -24.69 8.21 -20.07
CA LEU A 127 -24.71 6.97 -20.87
C LEU A 127 -24.51 7.21 -22.38
N GLU A 128 -24.99 8.34 -22.90
CA GLU A 128 -24.89 8.68 -24.34
C GLU A 128 -23.64 9.52 -24.69
N ARG A 129 -22.80 9.87 -23.69
CA ARG A 129 -21.57 10.63 -23.91
C ARG A 129 -20.43 9.76 -24.40
N LEU A 130 -19.52 10.38 -25.15
CA LEU A 130 -18.24 9.77 -25.55
C LEU A 130 -17.17 10.01 -24.45
N PRO A 131 -16.15 9.17 -24.31
CA PRO A 131 -15.07 9.33 -23.31
C PRO A 131 -14.39 10.71 -23.31
N LYS A 132 -14.25 11.36 -24.47
CA LYS A 132 -13.66 12.71 -24.57
C LYS A 132 -14.50 13.82 -23.88
N GLN A 133 -15.77 13.55 -23.60
CA GLN A 133 -16.72 14.49 -22.97
C GLN A 133 -16.80 14.28 -21.44
N LEU A 134 -15.95 13.38 -20.89
CA LEU A 134 -15.97 12.99 -19.48
C LEU A 134 -14.75 13.53 -18.75
N SER A 135 -14.94 13.84 -17.45
CA SER A 135 -13.82 14.11 -16.53
C SER A 135 -12.99 12.83 -16.28
N GLY A 136 -11.82 12.96 -15.65
CA GLY A 136 -10.97 11.83 -15.26
C GLY A 136 -11.73 10.80 -14.40
N GLY A 137 -12.39 11.24 -13.33
CA GLY A 137 -13.16 10.37 -12.45
C GLY A 137 -14.39 9.75 -13.14
N GLN A 138 -15.05 10.49 -14.05
CA GLN A 138 -16.13 9.91 -14.84
C GLN A 138 -15.62 8.80 -15.75
N ARG A 139 -14.48 8.98 -16.44
CA ARG A 139 -13.85 7.93 -17.24
C ARG A 139 -13.50 6.70 -16.41
N GLN A 140 -12.99 6.90 -15.21
CA GLN A 140 -12.68 5.80 -14.30
C GLN A 140 -13.95 5.04 -13.89
N ARG A 141 -15.04 5.75 -13.49
CA ARG A 141 -16.32 5.11 -13.17
C ARG A 141 -16.86 4.30 -14.35
N VAL A 142 -16.70 4.78 -15.57
CA VAL A 142 -17.07 4.01 -16.77
C VAL A 142 -16.23 2.74 -16.94
N ALA A 143 -14.90 2.80 -16.67
CA ALA A 143 -14.03 1.63 -16.71
C ALA A 143 -14.41 0.61 -15.63
N ILE A 144 -14.74 1.06 -14.42
CA ILE A 144 -15.27 0.22 -13.35
C ILE A 144 -16.61 -0.40 -13.77
N GLY A 145 -17.54 0.39 -14.32
CA GLY A 145 -18.84 -0.09 -14.79
C GLY A 145 -18.73 -1.17 -15.88
N ARG A 146 -17.80 -0.98 -16.84
CA ARG A 146 -17.49 -1.99 -17.87
C ARG A 146 -16.99 -3.32 -17.25
N ALA A 147 -16.34 -3.26 -16.12
CA ALA A 147 -15.86 -4.43 -15.40
C ALA A 147 -16.99 -5.09 -14.57
N ILE A 148 -17.81 -4.32 -13.87
CA ILE A 148 -18.90 -4.80 -12.99
C ILE A 148 -19.96 -5.56 -13.77
N VAL A 149 -20.37 -5.08 -14.93
CA VAL A 149 -21.46 -5.71 -15.73
C VAL A 149 -21.21 -7.18 -16.08
N ARG A 150 -19.96 -7.66 -15.90
CA ARG A 150 -19.55 -9.04 -16.17
C ARG A 150 -19.74 -9.97 -14.97
N ASP A 151 -20.17 -9.45 -13.80
CA ASP A 151 -20.28 -10.18 -12.53
C ASP A 151 -19.01 -10.99 -12.23
N PRO A 152 -17.86 -10.33 -12.06
CA PRO A 152 -16.60 -11.02 -11.91
C PRO A 152 -16.50 -11.73 -10.54
N ARG A 153 -15.84 -12.90 -10.51
CA ARG A 153 -15.48 -13.60 -9.27
C ARG A 153 -14.33 -12.92 -8.55
N VAL A 154 -13.42 -12.30 -9.33
CA VAL A 154 -12.25 -11.54 -8.87
C VAL A 154 -12.17 -10.23 -9.64
N PHE A 155 -12.02 -9.12 -8.94
CA PHE A 155 -11.91 -7.80 -9.51
C PHE A 155 -10.51 -7.23 -9.29
N LEU A 156 -9.83 -6.86 -10.35
CA LEU A 156 -8.44 -6.44 -10.35
C LEU A 156 -8.33 -4.95 -10.71
N PHE A 157 -7.51 -4.21 -9.95
CA PHE A 157 -7.23 -2.80 -10.18
C PHE A 157 -5.72 -2.57 -10.31
N ASP A 158 -5.25 -2.08 -11.46
CA ASP A 158 -3.84 -1.76 -11.71
C ASP A 158 -3.66 -0.23 -11.63
N GLU A 159 -3.26 0.29 -10.48
CA GLU A 159 -3.05 1.72 -10.17
C GLU A 159 -4.17 2.65 -10.68
N PRO A 160 -5.43 2.40 -10.36
CA PRO A 160 -6.55 3.09 -11.01
C PRO A 160 -6.64 4.58 -10.69
N LEU A 161 -6.01 5.08 -9.61
CA LEU A 161 -6.09 6.48 -9.18
C LEU A 161 -4.87 7.32 -9.55
N SER A 162 -3.83 6.72 -10.13
CA SER A 162 -2.54 7.38 -10.40
C SER A 162 -2.65 8.59 -11.33
N ASN A 163 -3.65 8.62 -12.24
CA ASN A 163 -3.87 9.68 -13.23
C ASN A 163 -4.87 10.76 -12.78
N LEU A 164 -5.25 10.79 -11.49
CA LEU A 164 -6.21 11.74 -10.93
C LEU A 164 -5.50 12.81 -10.09
N ASP A 165 -6.08 14.02 -10.07
CA ASP A 165 -5.69 15.06 -9.11
C ASP A 165 -6.05 14.65 -7.67
N ALA A 166 -5.48 15.36 -6.68
CA ALA A 166 -5.59 14.99 -5.28
C ALA A 166 -7.05 14.97 -4.77
N ALA A 167 -7.88 15.95 -5.16
CA ALA A 167 -9.26 16.03 -4.70
C ALA A 167 -10.10 14.88 -5.27
N LEU A 168 -9.96 14.64 -6.57
CA LEU A 168 -10.66 13.56 -7.26
C LEU A 168 -10.20 12.18 -6.78
N ARG A 169 -8.90 12.03 -6.43
CA ARG A 169 -8.37 10.79 -5.85
C ARG A 169 -9.04 10.44 -4.52
N VAL A 170 -9.22 11.42 -3.62
CA VAL A 170 -9.94 11.21 -2.35
C VAL A 170 -11.37 10.76 -2.59
N GLN A 171 -12.11 11.47 -3.47
CA GLN A 171 -13.49 11.11 -3.79
C GLN A 171 -13.60 9.70 -4.37
N THR A 172 -12.77 9.37 -5.35
CA THR A 172 -12.83 8.07 -6.03
C THR A 172 -12.41 6.92 -5.11
N ARG A 173 -11.48 7.15 -4.17
CA ARG A 173 -11.15 6.17 -3.14
C ARG A 173 -12.35 5.82 -2.27
N ILE A 174 -13.14 6.81 -1.85
CA ILE A 174 -14.40 6.61 -1.11
C ILE A 174 -15.39 5.80 -1.96
N GLU A 175 -15.51 6.09 -3.26
CA GLU A 175 -16.39 5.37 -4.18
C GLU A 175 -15.96 3.88 -4.33
N ILE A 176 -14.65 3.61 -4.40
CA ILE A 176 -14.12 2.23 -4.45
C ILE A 176 -14.38 1.49 -3.14
N ALA A 177 -14.21 2.13 -1.98
CA ALA A 177 -14.54 1.53 -0.70
C ALA A 177 -16.04 1.18 -0.60
N ALA A 178 -16.93 2.08 -1.03
CA ALA A 178 -18.36 1.82 -1.08
C ALA A 178 -18.72 0.72 -2.10
N LEU A 179 -17.99 0.63 -3.20
CA LEU A 179 -18.14 -0.45 -4.19
C LEU A 179 -17.82 -1.82 -3.56
N HIS A 180 -16.72 -1.93 -2.83
CA HIS A 180 -16.36 -3.17 -2.14
C HIS A 180 -17.47 -3.61 -1.18
N GLN A 181 -18.01 -2.69 -0.38
CA GLN A 181 -19.12 -3.00 0.54
C GLN A 181 -20.36 -3.53 -0.20
N ARG A 182 -20.68 -2.98 -1.38
CA ARG A 182 -21.82 -3.44 -2.21
C ARG A 182 -21.57 -4.77 -2.91
N MET A 183 -20.29 -5.06 -3.18
CA MET A 183 -19.83 -6.27 -3.84
C MET A 183 -19.08 -7.20 -2.86
N ALA A 184 -19.53 -7.28 -1.62
CA ALA A 184 -18.87 -8.01 -0.52
C ALA A 184 -18.55 -9.49 -0.83
N GLU A 185 -19.21 -10.05 -1.84
CA GLU A 185 -18.95 -11.40 -2.32
C GLU A 185 -17.81 -11.47 -3.37
N THR A 186 -17.33 -10.34 -3.90
CA THR A 186 -16.30 -10.31 -4.92
C THR A 186 -14.93 -10.07 -4.29
N THR A 187 -13.99 -10.98 -4.52
CA THR A 187 -12.60 -10.77 -4.09
C THR A 187 -11.98 -9.66 -4.92
N MET A 188 -11.38 -8.67 -4.27
CA MET A 188 -10.76 -7.53 -4.94
C MET A 188 -9.26 -7.52 -4.71
N ILE A 189 -8.48 -7.30 -5.80
CA ILE A 189 -7.04 -7.11 -5.72
C ILE A 189 -6.71 -5.75 -6.33
N TYR A 190 -6.02 -4.93 -5.56
CA TYR A 190 -5.72 -3.56 -5.90
C TYR A 190 -4.23 -3.30 -5.84
N VAL A 191 -3.65 -2.78 -6.90
CA VAL A 191 -2.24 -2.37 -6.94
C VAL A 191 -2.16 -0.87 -6.77
N THR A 192 -1.30 -0.42 -5.86
CA THR A 192 -0.98 1.00 -5.68
C THR A 192 0.45 1.20 -5.19
N HIS A 193 0.98 2.40 -5.38
CA HIS A 193 2.18 2.89 -4.71
C HIS A 193 1.83 3.92 -3.60
N ASP A 194 0.54 4.28 -3.45
CA ASP A 194 0.06 5.22 -2.44
C ASP A 194 -0.31 4.47 -1.15
N GLN A 195 0.40 4.80 -0.07
CA GLN A 195 0.18 4.19 1.24
C GLN A 195 -1.19 4.54 1.83
N VAL A 196 -1.71 5.75 1.56
CA VAL A 196 -3.01 6.18 2.08
C VAL A 196 -4.12 5.34 1.44
N GLU A 197 -4.00 5.03 0.14
CA GLU A 197 -4.92 4.11 -0.53
C GLU A 197 -4.90 2.74 0.13
N ALA A 198 -3.70 2.18 0.34
CA ALA A 198 -3.54 0.87 0.96
C ALA A 198 -4.10 0.83 2.39
N MET A 199 -3.74 1.81 3.22
CA MET A 199 -4.18 1.87 4.62
C MET A 199 -5.69 2.07 4.79
N THR A 200 -6.37 2.66 3.78
CA THR A 200 -7.80 2.99 3.87
C THR A 200 -8.72 2.01 3.16
N LEU A 201 -8.24 1.32 2.12
CA LEU A 201 -9.06 0.41 1.31
C LEU A 201 -8.91 -1.05 1.71
N ALA A 202 -7.74 -1.45 2.22
CA ALA A 202 -7.40 -2.85 2.39
C ALA A 202 -8.03 -3.48 3.63
N ASP A 203 -8.60 -4.67 3.48
CA ASP A 203 -8.73 -5.63 4.57
C ASP A 203 -7.36 -6.22 4.88
N ARG A 204 -6.55 -6.49 3.83
CA ARG A 204 -5.20 -7.02 3.92
C ARG A 204 -4.27 -6.34 2.92
N ILE A 205 -3.07 -6.01 3.39
CA ILE A 205 -1.98 -5.47 2.57
C ILE A 205 -0.92 -6.56 2.36
N VAL A 206 -0.43 -6.66 1.13
CA VAL A 206 0.74 -7.46 0.75
C VAL A 206 1.85 -6.49 0.37
N VAL A 207 2.89 -6.42 1.18
CA VAL A 207 4.07 -5.61 0.89
C VAL A 207 5.04 -6.41 0.04
N LEU A 208 5.34 -5.89 -1.14
CA LEU A 208 6.24 -6.51 -2.12
C LEU A 208 7.56 -5.73 -2.21
N ARG A 209 8.68 -6.45 -2.28
CA ARG A 209 9.99 -5.91 -2.55
C ARG A 209 10.80 -6.90 -3.39
N ASP A 210 11.43 -6.41 -4.46
CA ASP A 210 12.31 -7.20 -5.34
C ASP A 210 11.68 -8.56 -5.76
N GLY A 211 10.39 -8.54 -6.12
CA GLY A 211 9.64 -9.71 -6.56
C GLY A 211 9.28 -10.73 -5.47
N ARG A 212 9.42 -10.38 -4.19
CA ARG A 212 9.11 -11.21 -3.03
C ARG A 212 8.07 -10.55 -2.13
N VAL A 213 7.35 -11.36 -1.38
CA VAL A 213 6.46 -10.87 -0.31
C VAL A 213 7.30 -10.65 0.95
N GLU A 214 7.31 -9.41 1.45
CA GLU A 214 8.00 -9.04 2.70
C GLU A 214 7.13 -9.26 3.93
N GLN A 215 5.86 -8.88 3.83
CA GLN A 215 4.87 -9.07 4.90
C GLN A 215 3.45 -9.04 4.33
N VAL A 216 2.56 -9.81 4.94
CA VAL A 216 1.11 -9.81 4.71
C VAL A 216 0.42 -9.60 6.05
N GLY A 217 -0.60 -8.73 6.08
CA GLY A 217 -1.38 -8.48 7.30
C GLY A 217 -2.40 -7.36 7.11
N THR A 218 -3.17 -7.09 8.15
CA THR A 218 -4.07 -5.92 8.17
C THR A 218 -3.24 -4.62 8.15
N PRO A 219 -3.81 -3.49 7.71
CA PRO A 219 -3.12 -2.20 7.70
C PRO A 219 -2.46 -1.87 9.05
N MET A 220 -3.19 -2.05 10.16
CA MET A 220 -2.69 -1.73 11.49
C MET A 220 -1.67 -2.73 12.03
N GLU A 221 -1.69 -3.99 11.59
CA GLU A 221 -0.63 -4.95 11.91
C GLU A 221 0.70 -4.54 11.27
N LEU A 222 0.70 -4.21 9.97
CA LEU A 222 1.90 -3.76 9.27
C LEU A 222 2.47 -2.47 9.88
N TYR A 223 1.58 -1.58 10.30
CA TYR A 223 1.96 -0.31 10.89
C TYR A 223 2.56 -0.47 12.29
N ARG A 224 1.93 -1.26 13.16
CA ARG A 224 2.33 -1.43 14.57
C ARG A 224 3.39 -2.51 14.77
N ARG A 225 3.39 -3.56 13.92
CA ARG A 225 4.27 -4.73 14.02
C ARG A 225 4.92 -5.03 12.67
N PRO A 226 5.75 -4.12 12.15
CA PRO A 226 6.46 -4.37 10.90
C PRO A 226 7.43 -5.55 11.09
N ALA A 227 7.42 -6.50 10.16
CA ALA A 227 8.28 -7.69 10.23
C ALA A 227 9.77 -7.36 10.07
N ASN A 228 10.08 -6.24 9.42
CA ASN A 228 11.45 -5.81 9.19
C ASN A 228 11.55 -4.29 9.00
N ARG A 229 12.80 -3.80 8.96
CA ARG A 229 13.12 -2.39 8.78
C ARG A 229 12.54 -1.80 7.48
N PHE A 230 12.51 -2.59 6.41
CA PHE A 230 11.95 -2.12 5.14
C PHE A 230 10.45 -1.83 5.29
N VAL A 231 9.66 -2.76 5.84
CA VAL A 231 8.22 -2.56 6.05
C VAL A 231 7.98 -1.39 7.01
N ALA A 232 8.77 -1.26 8.08
CA ALA A 232 8.68 -0.17 9.05
C ALA A 232 8.84 1.22 8.41
N GLN A 233 9.80 1.35 7.49
CA GLN A 233 10.07 2.60 6.76
C GLN A 233 9.13 2.82 5.57
N PHE A 234 8.63 1.72 4.97
CA PHE A 234 7.73 1.80 3.83
C PHE A 234 6.31 2.14 4.25
N ILE A 235 5.82 1.64 5.39
CA ILE A 235 4.45 1.89 5.88
C ILE A 235 4.47 3.03 6.92
N GLY A 236 3.83 4.13 6.58
CA GLY A 236 3.72 5.35 7.40
C GLY A 236 4.30 6.59 6.70
N SER A 237 3.69 7.75 6.93
CA SER A 237 4.12 9.04 6.38
C SER A 237 4.04 10.10 7.47
N PRO A 238 5.20 10.68 7.85
CA PRO A 238 6.57 10.38 7.39
C PRO A 238 7.03 8.96 7.75
N SER A 239 8.12 8.50 7.08
CA SER A 239 8.73 7.20 7.37
C SER A 239 9.23 7.10 8.81
N MET A 240 9.26 5.88 9.37
CA MET A 240 9.84 5.61 10.68
C MET A 240 11.30 6.08 10.72
N ASN A 241 11.68 6.80 11.80
CA ASN A 241 13.08 7.06 12.09
C ASN A 241 13.75 5.73 12.42
N VAL A 242 14.84 5.40 11.73
CA VAL A 242 15.62 4.19 11.99
C VAL A 242 17.08 4.61 12.17
N LEU A 243 17.59 4.40 13.37
CA LEU A 243 18.91 4.85 13.82
C LEU A 243 19.75 3.65 14.22
N PRO A 244 21.08 3.67 14.03
CA PRO A 244 21.96 2.69 14.63
C PRO A 244 21.80 2.69 16.14
N ALA A 245 21.96 1.54 16.79
CA ALA A 245 21.85 1.43 18.24
C ALA A 245 22.92 0.52 18.85
N GLU A 246 23.39 0.88 20.05
CA GLU A 246 24.18 0.03 20.91
C GLU A 246 23.29 -0.63 21.95
N VAL A 247 23.60 -1.87 22.31
CA VAL A 247 22.83 -2.64 23.28
C VAL A 247 23.77 -3.16 24.39
N ARG A 248 23.35 -2.99 25.65
CA ARG A 248 24.02 -3.56 26.84
C ARG A 248 22.98 -4.23 27.73
N GLY A 249 22.84 -5.54 27.58
CA GLY A 249 21.79 -6.30 28.27
C GLY A 249 20.41 -5.96 27.72
N ALA A 250 19.52 -5.37 28.51
CA ALA A 250 18.21 -4.87 28.10
C ALA A 250 18.21 -3.37 27.77
N GLU A 251 19.34 -2.67 27.95
CA GLU A 251 19.48 -1.25 27.68
C GLU A 251 19.88 -1.03 26.23
N VAL A 252 19.10 -0.24 25.49
CA VAL A 252 19.34 0.17 24.12
C VAL A 252 19.65 1.66 24.10
N ARG A 253 20.73 2.03 23.48
CA ARG A 253 21.11 3.44 23.25
C ARG A 253 21.06 3.72 21.74
N PRO A 254 20.05 4.42 21.22
CA PRO A 254 20.04 4.86 19.83
C PRO A 254 21.10 5.94 19.59
N PHE A 255 21.61 6.03 18.37
CA PHE A 255 22.53 7.09 17.98
C PHE A 255 21.95 8.47 18.28
N GLY A 256 22.74 9.33 18.96
CA GLY A 256 22.31 10.65 19.37
C GLY A 256 21.20 10.68 20.45
N GLY A 257 20.84 9.54 21.04
CA GLY A 257 19.78 9.43 22.02
C GLY A 257 20.21 8.93 23.40
N ALA A 258 19.29 9.07 24.36
CA ALA A 258 19.44 8.52 25.69
C ALA A 258 19.18 7.01 25.73
N PRO A 259 19.75 6.27 26.68
CA PRO A 259 19.47 4.85 26.86
C PRO A 259 18.04 4.60 27.32
N VAL A 260 17.43 3.54 26.78
CA VAL A 260 16.07 3.08 27.10
C VAL A 260 16.07 1.57 27.33
N ALA A 261 15.32 1.09 28.30
CA ALA A 261 15.17 -0.34 28.54
C ALA A 261 14.15 -0.97 27.59
N LEU A 262 14.59 -1.98 26.82
CA LEU A 262 13.74 -2.78 25.93
C LEU A 262 14.04 -4.26 26.15
N GLU A 263 13.04 -5.03 26.61
CA GLU A 263 13.21 -6.47 26.86
C GLU A 263 13.63 -7.24 25.58
N ALA A 264 13.16 -6.79 24.42
CA ALA A 264 13.52 -7.36 23.11
C ALA A 264 15.05 -7.27 22.81
N ALA A 265 15.78 -6.43 23.52
CA ALA A 265 17.23 -6.29 23.36
C ALA A 265 18.03 -7.42 24.04
N ARG A 266 17.44 -8.18 24.97
CA ARG A 266 18.14 -9.23 25.71
C ARG A 266 18.63 -10.35 24.75
N GLY A 267 19.95 -10.51 24.69
CA GLY A 267 20.58 -11.51 23.83
C GLY A 267 20.62 -11.13 22.35
N ALA A 268 20.24 -9.91 21.99
CA ALA A 268 20.40 -9.41 20.64
C ALA A 268 21.89 -9.26 20.27
N GLY A 269 22.22 -9.58 19.00
CA GLY A 269 23.58 -9.47 18.48
C GLY A 269 24.04 -8.04 18.20
N GLU A 270 25.07 -7.90 17.41
CA GLU A 270 25.59 -6.60 16.95
C GLU A 270 24.83 -6.07 15.72
N GLY A 271 25.04 -4.79 15.38
CA GLY A 271 24.49 -4.17 14.19
C GLY A 271 22.99 -3.84 14.28
N LEU A 272 22.53 -3.59 15.49
CA LEU A 272 21.12 -3.31 15.75
C LEU A 272 20.70 -1.93 15.25
N ALA A 273 19.43 -1.82 14.87
CA ALA A 273 18.80 -0.56 14.53
C ALA A 273 17.57 -0.31 15.41
N PHE A 274 17.50 0.92 15.94
CA PHE A 274 16.40 1.42 16.75
C PHE A 274 15.39 2.15 15.85
N GLY A 275 14.10 1.88 16.03
CA GLY A 275 13.02 2.49 15.28
C GLY A 275 12.05 3.25 16.17
N VAL A 276 11.66 4.46 15.76
CA VAL A 276 10.57 5.23 16.37
C VAL A 276 9.82 6.01 15.30
N ARG A 277 8.49 5.98 15.35
CA ARG A 277 7.69 6.74 14.39
C ARG A 277 7.69 8.23 14.72
N PRO A 278 7.65 9.12 13.72
CA PRO A 278 7.61 10.56 13.94
C PRO A 278 6.46 11.03 14.86
N GLU A 279 5.30 10.42 14.76
CA GLU A 279 4.10 10.71 15.57
C GLU A 279 4.14 10.15 16.99
N ASP A 280 5.05 9.22 17.28
CA ASP A 280 5.27 8.67 18.63
C ASP A 280 6.27 9.49 19.44
N LEU A 281 6.89 10.51 18.81
CA LEU A 281 7.73 11.49 19.47
C LEU A 281 6.91 12.70 19.92
N SER A 282 7.04 13.09 21.17
CA SER A 282 6.40 14.27 21.77
C SER A 282 7.45 15.17 22.43
N LEU A 283 7.12 16.45 22.61
CA LEU A 283 7.96 17.34 23.43
C LEU A 283 7.95 16.82 24.88
N ALA A 284 9.13 16.58 25.42
CA ALA A 284 9.27 16.14 26.81
C ALA A 284 8.81 17.22 27.79
N GLY A 285 7.96 16.84 28.77
CA GLY A 285 7.50 17.70 29.84
C GLY A 285 8.62 18.04 30.85
N GLU A 286 8.32 18.93 31.78
CA GLU A 286 9.22 19.24 32.89
C GLU A 286 9.47 17.97 33.76
N GLY A 287 10.73 17.59 33.91
CA GLY A 287 11.12 16.39 34.66
C GLY A 287 10.96 15.06 33.90
N GLU A 288 10.40 15.05 32.70
CA GLU A 288 10.34 13.87 31.85
C GLU A 288 11.69 13.57 31.20
N ALA A 289 12.09 12.29 31.19
CA ALA A 289 13.32 11.86 30.53
C ALA A 289 13.20 12.00 29.03
N ALA A 290 14.07 12.79 28.42
CA ALA A 290 14.12 12.89 26.98
C ALA A 290 14.83 11.69 26.36
N LEU A 291 14.29 11.15 25.29
CA LEU A 291 14.93 10.12 24.46
C LEU A 291 15.93 10.75 23.49
N PHE A 292 15.55 11.89 22.87
CA PHE A 292 16.41 12.67 21.98
C PHE A 292 16.41 14.15 22.36
N GLU A 293 17.55 14.79 22.15
CA GLU A 293 17.72 16.24 22.36
C GLU A 293 18.53 16.82 21.21
N GLY A 294 18.18 18.00 20.76
CA GLY A 294 18.97 18.66 19.71
C GLY A 294 18.34 19.93 19.15
N PRO A 295 19.10 20.65 18.31
CA PRO A 295 18.60 21.83 17.64
C PRO A 295 17.67 21.44 16.49
N VAL A 296 16.59 22.19 16.33
CA VAL A 296 15.66 22.07 15.19
C VAL A 296 16.29 22.75 13.98
N THR A 297 16.55 21.98 12.93
CA THR A 297 17.15 22.48 11.68
C THR A 297 16.10 22.98 10.68
N LEU A 298 14.92 22.32 10.67
CA LEU A 298 13.80 22.66 9.78
C LEU A 298 12.47 22.45 10.51
N VAL A 299 11.48 23.28 10.18
CA VAL A 299 10.06 23.13 10.59
C VAL A 299 9.20 23.23 9.35
N GLU A 300 8.43 22.19 9.05
CA GLU A 300 7.41 22.18 8.00
C GLU A 300 6.03 22.28 8.65
N ARG A 301 5.29 23.34 8.36
CA ARG A 301 3.96 23.58 8.91
C ARG A 301 2.89 23.16 7.93
N LEU A 302 2.12 22.12 8.29
CA LEU A 302 1.08 21.52 7.43
C LEU A 302 -0.35 21.87 7.89
N GLY A 303 -0.49 22.84 8.81
CA GLY A 303 -1.76 23.26 9.37
C GLY A 303 -2.08 22.51 10.66
N GLU A 304 -2.74 21.37 10.57
CA GLU A 304 -3.10 20.54 11.74
C GLU A 304 -1.90 19.91 12.46
N VAL A 305 -0.81 19.69 11.73
CA VAL A 305 0.45 19.13 12.25
C VAL A 305 1.64 19.94 11.74
N GLN A 306 2.77 19.78 12.41
CA GLN A 306 4.08 20.24 11.93
C GLN A 306 5.11 19.11 12.04
N LEU A 307 6.03 19.08 11.08
CA LEU A 307 7.19 18.20 11.13
C LEU A 307 8.39 19.03 11.56
N ILE A 308 9.08 18.57 12.57
CA ILE A 308 10.35 19.14 12.99
C ILE A 308 11.48 18.16 12.69
N TYR A 309 12.58 18.69 12.23
CA TYR A 309 13.79 17.94 11.88
C TYR A 309 14.89 18.33 12.83
N LEU A 310 15.44 17.34 13.54
CA LEU A 310 16.53 17.52 14.48
C LEU A 310 17.82 16.98 13.88
N ASP A 311 18.90 17.74 14.05
CA ASP A 311 20.24 17.20 13.87
C ASP A 311 20.67 16.56 15.19
N LEU A 312 20.82 15.26 15.19
CA LEU A 312 21.33 14.53 16.34
C LEU A 312 22.86 14.69 16.34
N ALA A 313 23.34 15.61 17.16
CA ALA A 313 24.76 15.86 17.31
C ALA A 313 25.48 14.60 17.80
N GLY A 314 26.02 13.86 16.90
CA GLY A 314 26.98 12.80 17.10
C GLY A 314 28.12 13.01 16.12
N GLU A 315 29.36 12.94 16.58
CA GLU A 315 30.51 12.92 15.65
C GLU A 315 30.37 11.71 14.74
N ALA A 316 29.82 11.95 13.54
CA ALA A 316 29.93 10.96 12.49
C ALA A 316 31.41 10.69 12.28
N ALA A 317 31.84 9.45 12.40
CA ALA A 317 33.22 9.08 12.08
C ALA A 317 33.57 9.60 10.68
N PRO A 318 34.77 10.11 10.44
CA PRO A 318 35.16 10.63 9.14
C PRO A 318 34.88 9.61 8.03
N GLY A 319 34.02 9.98 7.06
CA GLY A 319 33.61 9.10 5.94
C GLY A 319 32.25 8.39 6.13
N THR A 320 31.56 8.57 7.26
CA THR A 320 30.17 8.10 7.42
C THR A 320 29.24 9.12 6.74
N PRO A 321 28.27 8.69 5.89
CA PRO A 321 27.25 9.60 5.37
C PRO A 321 26.55 10.29 6.57
N ALA A 322 26.28 11.59 6.44
CA ALA A 322 25.52 12.32 7.46
C ALA A 322 24.24 11.53 7.76
N ALA A 323 24.02 11.22 9.02
CA ALA A 323 22.80 10.52 9.43
C ALA A 323 21.60 11.38 9.00
N ALA A 324 20.56 10.74 8.45
CA ALA A 324 19.32 11.45 8.15
C ALA A 324 18.80 12.13 9.42
N PRO A 325 18.28 13.37 9.34
CA PRO A 325 17.77 14.07 10.52
C PRO A 325 16.65 13.28 11.18
N LEU A 326 16.56 13.32 12.50
CA LEU A 326 15.42 12.78 13.23
C LEU A 326 14.18 13.63 12.93
N VAL A 327 13.10 12.98 12.56
CA VAL A 327 11.83 13.66 12.26
C VAL A 327 10.84 13.40 13.39
N ALA A 328 10.21 14.46 13.92
CA ALA A 328 9.08 14.32 14.83
C ALA A 328 7.85 15.03 14.22
N LYS A 329 6.68 14.41 14.39
CA LYS A 329 5.38 14.94 13.95
C LYS A 329 4.61 15.42 15.15
N LEU A 330 4.51 16.74 15.30
CA LEU A 330 3.89 17.42 16.43
C LEU A 330 2.56 18.07 16.02
N PRO A 331 1.68 18.42 17.00
CA PRO A 331 0.52 19.27 16.73
C PRO A 331 0.92 20.58 16.05
N GLY A 332 0.06 21.11 15.14
CA GLY A 332 0.37 22.32 14.37
C GLY A 332 0.54 23.58 15.18
N ASP A 333 -0.02 23.61 16.40
CA ASP A 333 0.05 24.72 17.38
C ASP A 333 1.24 24.60 18.35
N ALA A 334 2.02 23.53 18.30
CA ALA A 334 3.20 23.38 19.14
C ALA A 334 4.20 24.52 18.88
N ALA A 335 4.63 25.20 19.95
CA ALA A 335 5.51 26.37 19.88
C ALA A 335 6.97 26.00 19.62
N VAL A 336 7.27 25.50 18.40
CA VAL A 336 8.64 25.15 17.98
C VAL A 336 9.08 26.04 16.82
N ALA A 337 10.30 26.55 16.91
CA ALA A 337 10.93 27.35 15.87
C ALA A 337 12.25 26.73 15.41
N ARG A 338 12.65 27.06 14.19
CA ARG A 338 14.00 26.72 13.71
C ARG A 338 15.07 27.30 14.63
N GLY A 339 16.08 26.51 14.95
CA GLY A 339 17.15 26.87 15.88
C GLY A 339 16.81 26.66 17.37
N ALA A 340 15.55 26.38 17.72
CA ALA A 340 15.18 26.02 19.07
C ALA A 340 15.83 24.69 19.46
N HIS A 341 16.30 24.58 20.67
CA HIS A 341 16.74 23.30 21.26
C HIS A 341 15.53 22.62 21.88
N VAL A 342 15.20 21.41 21.41
CA VAL A 342 14.04 20.65 21.88
C VAL A 342 14.47 19.35 22.54
N ARG A 343 13.63 18.88 23.45
CA ARG A 343 13.72 17.59 24.12
C ARG A 343 12.52 16.76 23.71
N LEU A 344 12.76 15.56 23.15
CA LEU A 344 11.73 14.65 22.67
C LEU A 344 11.70 13.40 23.51
N ALA A 345 10.50 12.99 23.91
CA ALA A 345 10.23 11.74 24.61
C ALA A 345 9.41 10.80 23.70
N ALA A 346 9.46 9.51 24.00
CA ALA A 346 8.60 8.49 23.39
C ALA A 346 8.25 7.43 24.44
N ARG A 347 7.08 6.82 24.29
CA ARG A 347 6.66 5.71 25.14
C ARG A 347 7.40 4.43 24.75
N PRO A 348 7.86 3.60 25.71
CA PRO A 348 8.59 2.37 25.41
C PRO A 348 7.84 1.41 24.46
N GLU A 349 6.52 1.36 24.54
CA GLU A 349 5.67 0.48 23.70
C GLU A 349 5.62 0.89 22.22
N ALA A 350 6.03 2.13 21.93
CA ALA A 350 6.09 2.68 20.58
C ALA A 350 7.46 2.52 19.92
N LEU A 351 8.42 1.90 20.63
CA LEU A 351 9.79 1.72 20.18
C LEU A 351 9.95 0.37 19.49
N HIS A 352 10.75 0.35 18.44
CA HIS A 352 11.06 -0.84 17.67
C HIS A 352 12.55 -1.13 17.71
N LEU A 353 12.90 -2.41 17.64
CA LEU A 353 14.28 -2.84 17.53
C LEU A 353 14.41 -3.82 16.37
N PHE A 354 15.45 -3.68 15.57
CA PHE A 354 15.73 -4.54 14.41
C PHE A 354 17.13 -5.14 14.55
N ASP A 355 17.28 -6.40 14.17
CA ASP A 355 18.58 -7.09 14.12
C ASP A 355 19.46 -6.57 12.97
N GLY A 356 20.71 -7.04 12.92
CA GLY A 356 21.67 -6.69 11.86
C GLY A 356 21.23 -7.11 10.45
N ALA A 357 20.28 -8.05 10.33
CA ALA A 357 19.65 -8.44 9.06
C ALA A 357 18.42 -7.57 8.75
N GLY A 358 18.02 -6.67 9.64
CA GLY A 358 16.87 -5.78 9.52
C GLY A 358 15.54 -6.41 9.93
N ARG A 359 15.52 -7.59 10.55
CA ARG A 359 14.30 -8.24 11.07
C ARG A 359 13.92 -7.65 12.40
N ALA A 360 12.61 -7.46 12.63
CA ALA A 360 12.12 -6.95 13.89
C ALA A 360 12.41 -7.94 15.05
N LEU A 361 12.85 -7.38 16.16
CA LEU A 361 12.95 -8.06 17.44
C LEU A 361 11.72 -7.66 18.26
N THR A 362 10.81 -8.59 18.47
CA THR A 362 9.52 -8.38 19.17
C THR A 362 9.59 -8.85 20.61
#